data_c6233e851e519a33cf9dbd1a0f2a699b
#
_entry.id   c6233e851e519a33cf9dbd1a0f2a699b
#
_cell.length_a   1.000
_cell.length_b   1.000
_cell.length_c   1.000
_cell.angle_alpha   90.00
_cell.angle_beta   90.00
_cell.angle_gamma   90.00
#
_symmetry.space_group_name_H-M   'P 1'
#
loop_
_entity.id
_entity.type
_entity.pdbx_description
1 polymer ?
#
loop_
_entity_poly.entity_id
_entity_poly.type
_entity_poly.pdbx_seq_one_letter_code
_entity_poly.pdbx_strand_id
1 'polypeptide(L)'
;MKPLRISSRRADSPDQLPFISSRRHFLGALSAAAIGQFFPPTLVRAGTRPKPIFSDITAEAGLTWRQFNGFSPDRYLIETMGGGVGLLDFDDDGWLDIFLLNGGETPRGRSEKSLQNALYRNLGSGKFVDVAVEAGLSRVKSYGMGVAVADFDNDGHQDIFITGFPNCTLYHNNGNGTFTDVTEDVGLQNTGRWASSAAWFDYDRDGFLDLVVCNYAELSFEGVAPKCEYVNVRTYCEQRAYKGMPLTIYRNNRNGTFTDVSRPSGLDRFVGRALGVVAIDIDDDGWPDLFVARDASPNLLLLNKHDGTFVDAGLEAEIAFDINGNARAGMGVDAGDVNGDGRPD
;
A
#
# COMPACT_ATOMS: atom_id res chain seq x y z
N MET A 1 -33.20 -4.50 -10.65
CA MET A 1 -31.75 -4.77 -10.73
C MET A 1 -31.39 -4.95 -12.20
N LYS A 2 -30.67 -4.01 -12.77
CA LYS A 2 -30.11 -4.16 -14.12
C LYS A 2 -28.76 -4.88 -13.97
N PRO A 3 -28.44 -5.87 -14.80
CA PRO A 3 -27.13 -6.49 -14.74
C PRO A 3 -26.05 -5.50 -15.16
N LEU A 4 -24.97 -5.42 -14.41
CA LEU A 4 -23.75 -4.70 -14.78
C LEU A 4 -23.33 -5.19 -16.17
N ARG A 5 -23.42 -4.36 -17.18
CA ARG A 5 -22.85 -4.63 -18.49
C ARG A 5 -21.45 -4.04 -18.53
N ILE A 6 -20.47 -4.83 -18.19
CA ILE A 6 -19.09 -4.55 -18.58
C ILE A 6 -19.02 -4.78 -20.09
N SER A 7 -18.96 -3.71 -20.88
CA SER A 7 -18.85 -3.81 -22.32
C SER A 7 -17.42 -4.22 -22.70
N SER A 8 -17.24 -5.50 -23.02
CA SER A 8 -16.05 -5.95 -23.72
C SER A 8 -16.09 -5.43 -25.16
N ARG A 9 -15.49 -4.28 -25.44
CA ARG A 9 -15.08 -3.97 -26.80
C ARG A 9 -13.81 -4.75 -27.11
N ARG A 10 -13.91 -5.71 -28.01
CA ARG A 10 -12.75 -6.26 -28.71
C ARG A 10 -12.08 -5.10 -29.45
N ALA A 11 -10.88 -4.75 -29.02
CA ALA A 11 -9.98 -3.96 -29.82
C ALA A 11 -9.45 -4.87 -30.93
N ASP A 12 -9.76 -4.52 -32.19
CA ASP A 12 -9.07 -5.08 -33.35
C ASP A 12 -7.62 -4.65 -33.28
N SER A 13 -6.72 -5.66 -33.35
CA SER A 13 -5.27 -5.50 -33.30
C SER A 13 -4.72 -4.64 -34.43
N PRO A 14 -3.55 -4.00 -34.29
CA PRO A 14 -2.38 -4.73 -34.72
C PRO A 14 -1.12 -4.54 -33.83
N ASP A 15 -0.23 -5.45 -34.05
CA ASP A 15 1.20 -5.51 -33.70
C ASP A 15 1.55 -6.33 -32.46
N GLN A 16 1.74 -7.60 -32.79
CA GLN A 16 2.32 -8.61 -31.92
C GLN A 16 3.75 -8.25 -31.52
N LEU A 17 3.96 -7.98 -30.25
CA LEU A 17 5.27 -8.14 -29.64
C LEU A 17 5.58 -9.64 -29.52
N PRO A 18 6.76 -10.13 -29.92
CA PRO A 18 7.07 -11.56 -29.86
C PRO A 18 7.27 -12.02 -28.42
N PHE A 19 6.36 -12.86 -27.94
CA PHE A 19 6.53 -13.63 -26.74
C PHE A 19 7.77 -14.54 -26.87
N ILE A 20 8.64 -14.47 -25.87
CA ILE A 20 9.79 -15.39 -25.72
C ILE A 20 9.25 -16.79 -25.50
N SER A 21 9.49 -17.63 -26.46
CA SER A 21 8.96 -18.97 -26.56
C SER A 21 9.67 -19.97 -25.65
N SER A 22 8.92 -21.00 -25.33
CA SER A 22 9.25 -22.18 -24.53
C SER A 22 10.60 -22.86 -24.87
N ARG A 23 11.07 -23.72 -23.93
CA ARG A 23 12.31 -24.57 -24.03
C ARG A 23 12.53 -25.29 -25.37
N ARG A 24 11.51 -25.43 -26.22
CA ARG A 24 11.64 -26.04 -27.57
C ARG A 24 12.44 -25.17 -28.55
N HIS A 25 12.44 -23.84 -28.39
CA HIS A 25 13.21 -22.97 -29.30
C HIS A 25 14.69 -22.86 -28.89
N PHE A 26 15.01 -23.14 -27.63
CA PHE A 26 16.40 -23.18 -27.18
C PHE A 26 17.17 -24.39 -27.76
N LEU A 27 16.52 -25.53 -27.93
CA LEU A 27 17.12 -26.73 -28.54
C LEU A 27 17.23 -26.64 -30.05
N GLY A 28 16.39 -25.82 -30.72
CA GLY A 28 16.53 -25.54 -32.17
C GLY A 28 17.71 -24.65 -32.52
N ALA A 29 18.16 -23.80 -31.59
CA ALA A 29 19.32 -22.93 -31.82
C ALA A 29 20.67 -23.64 -31.76
N LEU A 30 20.75 -24.79 -31.08
CA LEU A 30 21.99 -25.61 -31.00
C LEU A 30 22.24 -26.44 -32.26
N SER A 31 21.21 -26.77 -33.04
CA SER A 31 21.37 -27.52 -34.30
C SER A 31 21.72 -26.60 -35.48
N ALA A 32 21.57 -25.29 -35.38
CA ALA A 32 21.97 -24.33 -36.42
C ALA A 32 23.45 -23.92 -36.35
N ALA A 33 24.15 -24.24 -35.28
CA ALA A 33 25.56 -23.91 -35.10
C ALA A 33 26.55 -24.78 -35.92
N ALA A 34 26.05 -25.87 -36.51
CA ALA A 34 26.90 -26.78 -37.31
C ALA A 34 26.99 -26.47 -38.83
N ILE A 35 26.22 -25.49 -39.33
CA ILE A 35 26.19 -25.10 -40.76
C ILE A 35 26.84 -23.72 -41.00
N GLY A 36 27.45 -23.11 -39.97
CA GLY A 36 27.90 -21.72 -39.96
C GLY A 36 29.27 -21.44 -40.55
N GLN A 37 29.86 -22.30 -41.42
CA GLN A 37 31.19 -22.02 -42.00
C GLN A 37 31.18 -21.29 -43.36
N PHE A 38 30.05 -20.85 -43.88
CA PHE A 38 29.99 -20.20 -45.21
C PHE A 38 29.28 -18.84 -45.26
N PHE A 39 28.97 -18.22 -44.15
CA PHE A 39 28.44 -16.85 -44.17
C PHE A 39 29.41 -15.89 -43.45
N PRO A 40 29.76 -14.75 -44.06
CA PRO A 40 30.55 -13.74 -43.35
C PRO A 40 29.81 -13.28 -42.10
N PRO A 41 30.52 -12.99 -40.99
CA PRO A 41 29.90 -12.52 -39.79
C PRO A 41 29.21 -11.17 -40.10
N THR A 42 27.90 -11.20 -40.29
CA THR A 42 27.12 -9.97 -40.22
C THR A 42 27.33 -9.40 -38.82
N LEU A 43 28.06 -8.29 -38.74
CA LEU A 43 28.16 -7.48 -37.53
C LEU A 43 26.74 -7.22 -37.04
N VAL A 44 26.31 -7.98 -36.03
CA VAL A 44 25.14 -7.64 -35.26
C VAL A 44 25.48 -6.29 -34.62
N ARG A 45 25.02 -5.23 -35.27
CA ARG A 45 25.10 -3.87 -34.71
C ARG A 45 24.44 -3.95 -33.33
N ALA A 46 25.24 -3.85 -32.29
CA ALA A 46 24.72 -3.72 -30.93
C ALA A 46 23.70 -2.55 -30.96
N GLY A 47 22.43 -2.90 -30.94
CA GLY A 47 21.37 -1.90 -30.89
C GLY A 47 21.68 -0.99 -29.72
N THR A 48 21.66 0.29 -29.93
CA THR A 48 21.75 1.28 -28.83
C THR A 48 20.69 0.90 -27.81
N ARG A 49 21.13 0.54 -26.60
CA ARG A 49 20.16 0.33 -25.49
C ARG A 49 19.28 1.57 -25.41
N PRO A 50 17.95 1.43 -25.38
CA PRO A 50 17.09 2.59 -25.21
C PRO A 50 17.59 3.35 -23.98
N LYS A 51 17.63 4.67 -24.06
CA LYS A 51 17.99 5.50 -22.90
C LYS A 51 17.01 5.18 -21.77
N PRO A 52 17.48 5.01 -20.54
CA PRO A 52 16.58 4.81 -19.43
C PRO A 52 15.61 5.99 -19.32
N ILE A 53 14.32 5.71 -19.15
CA ILE A 53 13.28 6.72 -18.96
C ILE A 53 13.39 7.33 -17.55
N PHE A 54 13.83 6.53 -16.58
CA PHE A 54 14.08 6.96 -15.20
C PHE A 54 15.55 6.83 -14.86
N SER A 55 16.03 7.72 -14.02
CA SER A 55 17.38 7.66 -13.44
C SER A 55 17.27 7.73 -11.92
N ASP A 56 18.13 7.00 -11.21
CA ASP A 56 18.25 7.09 -9.77
C ASP A 56 18.98 8.39 -9.40
N ILE A 57 18.27 9.28 -8.72
CA ILE A 57 18.77 10.58 -8.24
C ILE A 57 18.86 10.62 -6.71
N THR A 58 18.69 9.51 -6.01
CA THR A 58 18.62 9.43 -4.54
C THR A 58 19.76 10.19 -3.86
N ALA A 59 21.00 9.92 -4.25
CA ALA A 59 22.18 10.58 -3.67
C ALA A 59 22.27 12.07 -4.08
N GLU A 60 21.93 12.40 -5.33
CA GLU A 60 21.93 13.76 -5.83
C GLU A 60 20.84 14.59 -5.15
N ALA A 61 19.68 14.01 -4.87
CA ALA A 61 18.57 14.63 -4.18
C ALA A 61 18.84 14.84 -2.68
N GLY A 62 19.83 14.18 -2.10
CA GLY A 62 20.17 14.29 -0.68
C GLY A 62 19.40 13.33 0.22
N LEU A 63 18.75 12.29 -0.34
CA LEU A 63 18.02 11.30 0.43
C LEU A 63 18.98 10.27 1.03
N THR A 64 19.09 10.24 2.36
CA THR A 64 20.07 9.38 3.08
C THR A 64 19.43 8.42 4.06
N TRP A 65 18.12 8.53 4.28
CA TRP A 65 17.37 7.70 5.21
C TRP A 65 17.42 6.21 4.82
N ARG A 66 17.37 5.36 5.85
CA ARG A 66 17.34 3.91 5.66
C ARG A 66 16.31 3.28 6.57
N GLN A 67 15.53 2.38 5.99
CA GLN A 67 14.57 1.60 6.72
C GLN A 67 15.24 0.55 7.62
N PHE A 68 14.65 0.33 8.79
CA PHE A 68 14.94 -0.78 9.68
C PHE A 68 13.69 -1.64 9.86
N ASN A 69 13.81 -2.94 9.67
CA ASN A 69 12.67 -3.86 9.69
C ASN A 69 12.65 -4.81 10.90
N GLY A 70 13.44 -4.56 11.94
CA GLY A 70 13.43 -5.37 13.15
C GLY A 70 13.83 -6.84 12.96
N PHE A 71 14.56 -7.16 11.87
CA PHE A 71 14.99 -8.51 11.54
C PHE A 71 15.53 -9.24 12.77
N SER A 72 15.02 -10.45 13.03
CA SER A 72 15.34 -11.23 14.21
C SER A 72 15.47 -12.72 13.91
N PRO A 73 16.10 -13.50 14.81
CA PRO A 73 16.11 -14.97 14.72
C PRO A 73 14.72 -15.59 14.82
N ASP A 74 13.73 -14.85 15.34
CA ASP A 74 12.36 -15.36 15.54
C ASP A 74 11.53 -15.36 14.26
N ARG A 75 11.95 -14.55 13.25
CA ARG A 75 11.30 -14.51 11.93
C ARG A 75 9.81 -14.18 12.03
N TYR A 76 9.48 -13.07 12.69
CA TYR A 76 8.10 -12.55 12.66
C TYR A 76 7.73 -12.10 11.25
N LEU A 77 6.54 -12.46 10.78
CA LEU A 77 6.12 -12.14 9.42
C LEU A 77 6.15 -10.62 9.13
N ILE A 78 5.89 -9.79 10.12
CA ILE A 78 5.95 -8.32 9.99
C ILE A 78 7.33 -7.81 9.54
N GLU A 79 8.42 -8.53 9.84
CA GLU A 79 9.79 -8.18 9.42
C GLU A 79 9.99 -8.21 7.90
N THR A 80 9.07 -8.88 7.16
CA THR A 80 9.14 -9.00 5.71
C THR A 80 8.44 -7.86 4.98
N MET A 81 7.75 -6.98 5.71
CA MET A 81 6.98 -5.89 5.14
C MET A 81 7.74 -4.57 5.21
N GLY A 82 7.51 -3.72 4.21
CA GLY A 82 8.15 -2.41 4.13
C GLY A 82 7.46 -1.36 4.99
N GLY A 83 8.13 -0.24 5.25
CA GLY A 83 7.53 0.98 5.76
C GLY A 83 6.79 1.74 4.64
N GLY A 84 5.86 2.60 5.04
CA GLY A 84 5.09 3.43 4.12
C GLY A 84 5.84 4.67 3.65
N VAL A 85 5.30 5.28 2.60
CA VAL A 85 5.70 6.59 2.10
C VAL A 85 4.45 7.46 1.96
N GLY A 86 4.55 8.74 2.36
CA GLY A 86 3.55 9.77 2.10
C GLY A 86 4.16 10.88 1.26
N LEU A 87 3.40 11.38 0.30
CA LEU A 87 3.71 12.60 -0.44
C LEU A 87 2.71 13.67 -0.01
N LEU A 88 3.20 14.84 0.40
CA LEU A 88 2.38 15.94 0.88
C LEU A 88 3.15 17.27 0.69
N ASP A 89 2.43 18.36 0.62
CA ASP A 89 2.98 19.72 0.74
C ASP A 89 2.70 20.16 2.18
N PHE A 90 3.65 19.88 3.10
CA PHE A 90 3.37 20.05 4.53
C PHE A 90 3.51 21.49 5.02
N ASP A 91 4.21 22.32 4.27
CA ASP A 91 4.45 23.73 4.63
C ASP A 91 3.84 24.73 3.62
N ASP A 92 2.94 24.23 2.74
CA ASP A 92 2.16 24.99 1.75
C ASP A 92 3.03 25.84 0.80
N ASP A 93 4.23 25.35 0.48
CA ASP A 93 5.17 26.06 -0.41
C ASP A 93 4.96 25.73 -1.91
N GLY A 94 4.05 24.80 -2.23
CA GLY A 94 3.69 24.36 -3.58
C GLY A 94 4.58 23.23 -4.11
N TRP A 95 5.47 22.66 -3.31
CA TRP A 95 6.32 21.54 -3.67
C TRP A 95 5.99 20.32 -2.82
N LEU A 96 5.83 19.16 -3.47
CA LEU A 96 5.59 17.92 -2.74
C LEU A 96 6.83 17.47 -1.96
N ASP A 97 6.62 17.21 -0.68
CA ASP A 97 7.56 16.65 0.27
C ASP A 97 7.40 15.16 0.40
N ILE A 98 8.37 14.51 1.05
CA ILE A 98 8.40 13.06 1.19
C ILE A 98 8.47 12.68 2.66
N PHE A 99 7.42 12.04 3.19
CA PHE A 99 7.47 11.39 4.49
C PHE A 99 7.83 9.92 4.34
N LEU A 100 8.90 9.46 5.00
CA LEU A 100 9.35 8.06 5.01
C LEU A 100 9.17 7.46 6.39
N LEU A 101 8.30 6.47 6.45
CA LEU A 101 7.95 5.76 7.67
C LEU A 101 8.92 4.60 7.92
N ASN A 102 9.52 4.56 9.10
CA ASN A 102 10.33 3.42 9.49
C ASN A 102 9.45 2.25 9.95
N GLY A 103 9.98 1.05 9.82
CA GLY A 103 9.45 -0.13 10.47
C GLY A 103 9.57 0.00 12.00
N GLY A 104 9.94 -1.08 12.66
CA GLY A 104 10.05 -1.06 14.10
C GLY A 104 10.99 -2.12 14.61
N GLU A 105 11.20 -2.13 15.92
CA GLU A 105 11.90 -3.18 16.59
C GLU A 105 11.00 -4.39 16.87
N THR A 106 11.57 -5.57 16.85
CA THR A 106 10.96 -6.79 17.38
C THR A 106 11.64 -7.17 18.70
N PRO A 107 11.12 -8.11 19.49
CA PRO A 107 11.71 -8.45 20.79
C PRO A 107 13.21 -8.77 20.75
N ARG A 108 13.68 -9.36 19.65
CA ARG A 108 15.11 -9.72 19.46
C ARG A 108 15.77 -9.04 18.26
N GLY A 109 15.01 -8.24 17.49
CA GLY A 109 15.49 -7.42 16.38
C GLY A 109 15.58 -5.97 16.81
N ARG A 110 16.66 -5.61 17.54
CA ARG A 110 16.88 -4.27 18.07
C ARG A 110 17.81 -3.49 17.16
N SER A 111 17.55 -2.20 17.04
CA SER A 111 18.47 -1.27 16.38
C SER A 111 19.57 -0.83 17.34
N GLU A 112 20.80 -0.71 16.84
CA GLU A 112 21.91 -0.12 17.60
C GLU A 112 21.76 1.40 17.78
N LYS A 113 20.93 2.03 16.95
CA LYS A 113 20.65 3.46 16.98
C LYS A 113 19.16 3.70 17.20
N SER A 114 18.81 4.87 17.71
CA SER A 114 17.42 5.32 17.76
C SER A 114 16.82 5.32 16.35
N LEU A 115 15.70 4.60 16.20
CA LEU A 115 14.97 4.57 14.93
C LEU A 115 14.26 5.90 14.71
N GLN A 116 14.34 6.41 13.49
CA GLN A 116 13.72 7.66 13.11
C GLN A 116 12.96 7.48 11.79
N ASN A 117 11.78 8.12 11.71
CA ASN A 117 11.14 8.47 10.44
C ASN A 117 11.91 9.63 9.81
N ALA A 118 11.67 9.93 8.55
CA ALA A 118 12.19 11.10 7.88
C ALA A 118 11.06 11.91 7.24
N LEU A 119 11.17 13.24 7.30
CA LEU A 119 10.37 14.17 6.52
C LEU A 119 11.33 15.00 5.67
N TYR A 120 11.34 14.72 4.39
CA TYR A 120 12.20 15.38 3.43
C TYR A 120 11.48 16.56 2.78
N ARG A 121 11.80 17.77 3.24
CA ARG A 121 11.31 18.99 2.62
C ARG A 121 11.94 19.19 1.25
N ASN A 122 11.12 19.46 0.25
CA ASN A 122 11.54 19.75 -1.11
C ASN A 122 12.00 21.22 -1.22
N LEU A 123 13.20 21.45 -1.73
CA LEU A 123 13.75 22.81 -1.90
C LEU A 123 13.43 23.44 -3.27
N GLY A 124 12.53 22.85 -4.06
CA GLY A 124 12.16 23.32 -5.41
C GLY A 124 13.28 23.20 -6.45
N SER A 125 14.43 22.65 -6.08
CA SER A 125 15.63 22.54 -6.92
C SER A 125 16.01 21.08 -7.25
N GLY A 126 15.13 20.12 -6.95
CA GLY A 126 15.45 18.70 -7.01
C GLY A 126 16.32 18.22 -5.84
N LYS A 127 16.42 19.03 -4.78
CA LYS A 127 17.11 18.70 -3.54
C LYS A 127 16.12 18.66 -2.40
N PHE A 128 16.44 17.83 -1.41
CA PHE A 128 15.63 17.64 -0.21
C PHE A 128 16.48 17.76 1.04
N VAL A 129 15.86 18.16 2.15
CA VAL A 129 16.47 18.23 3.48
C VAL A 129 15.57 17.55 4.48
N ASP A 130 16.11 16.68 5.34
CA ASP A 130 15.35 16.02 6.39
C ASP A 130 15.06 17.00 7.53
N VAL A 131 13.78 17.25 7.79
CA VAL A 131 13.27 18.16 8.83
C VAL A 131 12.38 17.42 9.85
N ALA A 132 12.42 16.08 9.88
CA ALA A 132 11.54 15.28 10.74
C ALA A 132 11.69 15.59 12.23
N VAL A 133 12.87 15.99 12.69
CA VAL A 133 13.11 16.36 14.09
C VAL A 133 12.41 17.68 14.42
N GLU A 134 12.60 18.69 13.59
CA GLU A 134 12.00 20.03 13.72
C GLU A 134 10.48 19.96 13.61
N ALA A 135 9.99 19.13 12.70
CA ALA A 135 8.56 18.92 12.48
C ALA A 135 7.88 18.05 13.57
N GLY A 136 8.64 17.42 14.47
CA GLY A 136 8.09 16.56 15.53
C GLY A 136 7.71 15.13 15.08
N LEU A 137 8.12 14.73 13.86
CA LEU A 137 7.75 13.46 13.23
C LEU A 137 8.82 12.36 13.33
N SER A 138 10.01 12.68 13.84
CA SER A 138 11.15 11.74 13.82
C SER A 138 10.94 10.47 14.64
N ARG A 139 10.09 10.51 15.67
CA ARG A 139 9.94 9.40 16.61
C ARG A 139 9.15 8.24 16.02
N VAL A 140 9.72 7.03 16.04
CA VAL A 140 9.02 5.78 15.73
C VAL A 140 8.26 5.32 16.97
N LYS A 141 6.93 5.30 16.91
CA LYS A 141 6.04 4.94 18.04
C LYS A 141 5.56 3.50 17.98
N SER A 142 5.37 2.99 16.77
CA SER A 142 4.85 1.65 16.47
C SER A 142 5.70 1.03 15.36
N TYR A 143 5.54 -0.26 15.11
CA TYR A 143 6.09 -0.86 13.89
C TYR A 143 5.28 -0.33 12.71
N GLY A 144 5.85 0.64 11.98
CA GLY A 144 5.14 1.35 10.91
C GLY A 144 4.96 0.52 9.65
N MET A 145 3.79 0.66 9.01
CA MET A 145 3.39 -0.12 7.84
C MET A 145 3.01 0.76 6.65
N GLY A 146 2.03 1.62 6.80
CA GLY A 146 1.49 2.46 5.73
C GLY A 146 1.32 3.91 6.18
N VAL A 147 1.18 4.80 5.20
CA VAL A 147 0.93 6.23 5.40
C VAL A 147 -0.25 6.63 4.53
N ALA A 148 -1.20 7.37 5.11
CA ALA A 148 -2.30 7.99 4.38
C ALA A 148 -2.31 9.49 4.73
N VAL A 149 -2.32 10.34 3.71
CA VAL A 149 -2.26 11.80 3.84
C VAL A 149 -3.61 12.39 3.45
N ALA A 150 -4.14 13.29 4.27
CA ALA A 150 -5.33 14.08 3.99
C ALA A 150 -5.46 15.23 4.98
N ASP A 151 -6.27 16.22 4.67
CA ASP A 151 -6.80 17.23 5.58
C ASP A 151 -8.06 16.66 6.23
N PHE A 152 -7.96 16.09 7.45
CA PHE A 152 -9.07 15.36 8.07
C PHE A 152 -10.08 16.25 8.77
N ASP A 153 -9.70 17.48 9.13
CA ASP A 153 -10.53 18.43 9.87
C ASP A 153 -10.92 19.68 9.05
N ASN A 154 -10.53 19.70 7.76
CA ASN A 154 -10.82 20.77 6.80
C ASN A 154 -10.22 22.13 7.22
N ASP A 155 -9.03 22.12 7.84
CA ASP A 155 -8.32 23.35 8.24
C ASP A 155 -7.41 23.90 7.13
N GLY A 156 -7.25 23.17 6.02
CA GLY A 156 -6.47 23.52 4.84
C GLY A 156 -5.05 22.97 4.85
N HIS A 157 -4.64 22.24 5.89
CA HIS A 157 -3.30 21.65 6.00
C HIS A 157 -3.38 20.13 5.91
N GLN A 158 -2.39 19.50 5.27
CA GLN A 158 -2.37 18.05 5.10
C GLN A 158 -1.82 17.33 6.34
N ASP A 159 -2.59 16.39 6.86
CA ASP A 159 -2.26 15.57 8.02
C ASP A 159 -1.70 14.22 7.61
N ILE A 160 -1.08 13.51 8.56
CA ILE A 160 -0.44 12.21 8.32
C ILE A 160 -1.03 11.14 9.23
N PHE A 161 -1.75 10.17 8.65
CA PHE A 161 -2.15 8.96 9.35
C PHE A 161 -1.18 7.83 9.07
N ILE A 162 -0.67 7.20 10.12
CA ILE A 162 0.28 6.09 10.08
C ILE A 162 -0.41 4.82 10.54
N THR A 163 -0.42 3.79 9.71
CA THR A 163 -0.80 2.44 10.13
C THR A 163 0.41 1.70 10.69
N GLY A 164 0.16 0.81 11.64
CA GLY A 164 1.25 0.07 12.28
C GLY A 164 0.76 -0.97 13.29
N PHE A 165 1.72 -1.53 14.01
CA PHE A 165 1.49 -2.47 15.12
C PHE A 165 2.28 -2.03 16.36
N PRO A 166 1.70 -2.01 17.55
CA PRO A 166 0.31 -2.40 17.90
C PRO A 166 -0.72 -1.27 17.74
N ASN A 167 -0.32 -0.07 17.36
CA ASN A 167 -1.20 1.09 17.26
C ASN A 167 -0.98 1.85 15.96
N CYS A 168 -2.03 2.53 15.48
CA CYS A 168 -1.93 3.59 14.49
C CYS A 168 -1.56 4.93 15.15
N THR A 169 -1.19 5.92 14.35
CA THR A 169 -0.90 7.28 14.83
C THR A 169 -1.44 8.31 13.82
N LEU A 170 -2.16 9.32 14.31
CA LEU A 170 -2.55 10.49 13.52
C LEU A 170 -1.74 11.71 13.98
N TYR A 171 -1.04 12.31 13.06
CA TYR A 171 -0.34 13.59 13.24
C TYR A 171 -1.12 14.70 12.54
N HIS A 172 -1.62 15.65 13.33
CA HIS A 172 -2.23 16.89 12.83
C HIS A 172 -1.15 17.90 12.46
N ASN A 173 -1.25 18.48 11.28
CA ASN A 173 -0.38 19.55 10.81
C ASN A 173 -0.82 20.89 11.41
N ASN A 174 0.04 21.52 12.19
CA ASN A 174 -0.28 22.78 12.88
C ASN A 174 -0.23 24.02 11.97
N GLY A 175 -0.02 23.87 10.66
CA GLY A 175 0.12 24.99 9.69
C GLY A 175 1.35 25.87 9.89
N ASN A 176 2.32 25.42 10.68
CA ASN A 176 3.54 26.17 11.00
C ASN A 176 4.83 25.37 10.79
N GLY A 177 4.74 24.28 10.00
CA GLY A 177 5.83 23.35 9.73
C GLY A 177 6.06 22.31 10.84
N THR A 178 5.15 22.20 11.81
CA THR A 178 5.22 21.20 12.88
C THR A 178 3.94 20.36 12.96
N PHE A 179 4.04 19.18 13.55
CA PHE A 179 2.93 18.26 13.73
C PHE A 179 2.71 17.92 15.19
N THR A 180 1.44 17.68 15.54
CA THR A 180 1.01 17.23 16.87
C THR A 180 0.36 15.85 16.75
N ASP A 181 0.77 14.89 17.61
CA ASP A 181 0.05 13.61 17.71
C ASP A 181 -1.27 13.82 18.44
N VAL A 182 -2.36 13.63 17.72
CA VAL A 182 -3.74 13.78 18.21
C VAL A 182 -4.49 12.44 18.31
N THR A 183 -3.79 11.32 18.11
CA THR A 183 -4.37 9.97 17.97
C THR A 183 -5.35 9.60 19.06
N GLU A 184 -4.98 9.84 20.33
CA GLU A 184 -5.84 9.52 21.49
C GLU A 184 -7.04 10.44 21.59
N ASP A 185 -6.81 11.73 21.35
CA ASP A 185 -7.83 12.77 21.47
C ASP A 185 -8.94 12.58 20.42
N VAL A 186 -8.59 12.10 19.24
CA VAL A 186 -9.54 11.87 18.14
C VAL A 186 -10.09 10.44 18.07
N GLY A 187 -9.52 9.48 18.81
CA GLY A 187 -10.04 8.11 18.92
C GLY A 187 -9.58 7.13 17.82
N LEU A 188 -8.40 7.34 17.20
CA LEU A 188 -7.91 6.56 16.06
C LEU A 188 -6.75 5.58 16.37
N GLN A 189 -6.57 5.14 17.62
CA GLN A 189 -5.44 4.26 17.99
C GLN A 189 -5.43 2.91 17.28
N ASN A 190 -6.59 2.33 16.93
CA ASN A 190 -6.73 0.97 16.36
C ASN A 190 -5.94 -0.11 17.16
N THR A 191 -5.97 -0.01 18.48
CA THR A 191 -5.09 -0.72 19.42
C THR A 191 -5.12 -2.24 19.27
N GLY A 192 -3.94 -2.86 19.31
CA GLY A 192 -3.75 -4.31 19.28
C GLY A 192 -3.95 -4.94 17.90
N ARG A 193 -4.17 -4.15 16.85
CA ARG A 193 -4.35 -4.63 15.49
C ARG A 193 -3.10 -4.37 14.66
N TRP A 194 -2.78 -5.30 13.79
CA TRP A 194 -1.74 -5.11 12.79
C TRP A 194 -2.34 -4.42 11.57
N ALA A 195 -2.39 -3.09 11.63
CA ALA A 195 -2.86 -2.24 10.55
C ALA A 195 -1.81 -2.16 9.45
N SER A 196 -2.18 -2.48 8.21
CA SER A 196 -1.28 -2.55 7.06
C SER A 196 -1.36 -1.32 6.15
N SER A 197 -2.55 -0.80 5.93
CA SER A 197 -2.83 0.30 5.01
C SER A 197 -4.10 1.02 5.44
N ALA A 198 -4.31 2.23 4.94
CA ALA A 198 -5.53 3.00 5.17
C ALA A 198 -5.83 3.89 3.96
N ALA A 199 -7.08 4.31 3.82
CA ALA A 199 -7.50 5.30 2.85
C ALA A 199 -8.52 6.27 3.48
N TRP A 200 -8.36 7.55 3.14
CA TRP A 200 -9.30 8.60 3.47
C TRP A 200 -10.36 8.70 2.37
N PHE A 201 -11.62 8.88 2.76
CA PHE A 201 -12.73 9.04 1.82
C PHE A 201 -13.99 9.52 2.55
N ASP A 202 -14.83 10.24 1.86
CA ASP A 202 -16.12 10.73 2.39
C ASP A 202 -17.22 9.70 2.03
N TYR A 203 -17.39 8.65 2.88
CA TYR A 203 -18.26 7.53 2.54
C TYR A 203 -19.75 7.85 2.67
N ASP A 204 -20.12 8.84 3.46
CA ASP A 204 -21.51 9.26 3.67
C ASP A 204 -21.84 10.61 3.00
N ARG A 205 -20.86 11.18 2.26
CA ARG A 205 -20.95 12.43 1.48
C ARG A 205 -21.35 13.63 2.30
N ASP A 206 -20.81 13.70 3.50
CA ASP A 206 -21.09 14.78 4.43
C ASP A 206 -20.09 15.95 4.36
N GLY A 207 -19.06 15.82 3.50
CA GLY A 207 -18.02 16.82 3.28
C GLY A 207 -16.81 16.70 4.21
N PHE A 208 -16.77 15.69 5.08
CA PHE A 208 -15.63 15.38 5.93
C PHE A 208 -15.06 14.01 5.58
N LEU A 209 -13.75 13.89 5.64
CA LEU A 209 -13.11 12.63 5.32
C LEU A 209 -13.21 11.64 6.48
N ASP A 210 -13.70 10.46 6.15
CA ASP A 210 -13.71 9.26 6.98
C ASP A 210 -12.48 8.42 6.71
N LEU A 211 -12.25 7.39 7.51
CA LEU A 211 -11.05 6.58 7.41
C LEU A 211 -11.36 5.09 7.39
N VAL A 212 -10.94 4.38 6.34
CA VAL A 212 -10.89 2.92 6.34
C VAL A 212 -9.47 2.44 6.64
N VAL A 213 -9.36 1.42 7.52
CA VAL A 213 -8.09 0.81 7.91
C VAL A 213 -8.12 -0.68 7.59
N CYS A 214 -7.16 -1.13 6.79
CA CYS A 214 -6.87 -2.53 6.54
C CYS A 214 -6.12 -3.13 7.73
N ASN A 215 -6.65 -4.20 8.31
CA ASN A 215 -5.94 -4.99 9.30
C ASN A 215 -5.52 -6.31 8.65
N TYR A 216 -4.24 -6.68 8.81
CA TYR A 216 -3.69 -7.84 8.13
C TYR A 216 -4.01 -9.14 8.85
N ALA A 217 -3.45 -9.33 10.02
CA ALA A 217 -3.59 -10.58 10.77
C ALA A 217 -3.37 -10.38 12.27
N GLU A 218 -3.80 -11.36 13.06
CA GLU A 218 -3.47 -11.40 14.48
C GLU A 218 -1.94 -11.54 14.65
N LEU A 219 -1.34 -10.62 15.37
CA LEU A 219 0.08 -10.60 15.71
C LEU A 219 0.26 -10.37 17.21
N SER A 220 1.21 -11.05 17.80
CA SER A 220 1.67 -10.77 19.17
C SER A 220 3.17 -10.96 19.23
N PHE A 221 3.83 -10.07 19.93
CA PHE A 221 5.22 -10.22 20.32
C PHE A 221 5.37 -10.90 21.70
N GLU A 222 4.26 -11.16 22.37
CA GLU A 222 4.22 -11.92 23.62
C GLU A 222 4.18 -13.43 23.31
N GLY A 223 4.98 -14.19 24.05
CA GLY A 223 5.05 -15.64 23.88
C GLY A 223 6.05 -16.09 22.80
N VAL A 224 5.78 -17.25 22.22
CA VAL A 224 6.69 -17.86 21.23
C VAL A 224 6.17 -17.56 19.82
N ALA A 225 6.99 -16.91 19.01
CA ALA A 225 6.68 -16.71 17.58
C ALA A 225 6.37 -18.05 16.90
N PRO A 226 5.43 -18.07 15.93
CA PRO A 226 5.18 -19.27 15.14
C PRO A 226 6.48 -19.84 14.57
N LYS A 227 6.68 -21.17 14.70
CA LYS A 227 7.91 -21.80 14.24
C LYS A 227 7.67 -22.50 12.91
N CYS A 228 8.27 -21.96 11.87
CA CYS A 228 8.28 -22.56 10.55
C CYS A 228 9.71 -22.85 10.10
N GLU A 229 9.90 -24.01 9.47
CA GLU A 229 11.19 -24.47 9.01
C GLU A 229 11.06 -25.03 7.59
N TYR A 230 12.06 -24.75 6.77
CA TYR A 230 12.22 -25.37 5.47
C TYR A 230 13.59 -26.03 5.40
N VAL A 231 13.63 -27.36 5.19
CA VAL A 231 14.88 -28.17 5.15
C VAL A 231 15.76 -27.91 6.38
N ASN A 232 15.16 -27.94 7.59
CA ASN A 232 15.82 -27.68 8.89
C ASN A 232 16.40 -26.27 9.06
N VAL A 233 15.99 -25.34 8.23
CA VAL A 233 16.36 -23.91 8.35
C VAL A 233 15.15 -23.13 8.83
N ARG A 234 15.32 -22.33 9.89
CA ARG A 234 14.29 -21.42 10.38
C ARG A 234 13.92 -20.43 9.26
N THR A 235 12.63 -20.36 8.93
CA THR A 235 12.08 -19.45 7.92
C THR A 235 10.89 -18.67 8.46
N TYR A 236 10.45 -17.65 7.72
CA TYR A 236 9.18 -17.00 7.96
C TYR A 236 8.03 -17.98 7.70
N CYS A 237 6.99 -17.89 8.52
CA CYS A 237 5.77 -18.65 8.29
C CYS A 237 4.99 -18.08 7.10
N GLU A 238 4.28 -18.96 6.39
CA GLU A 238 3.32 -18.53 5.38
C GLU A 238 2.19 -17.70 6.01
N GLN A 239 1.60 -16.82 5.24
CA GLN A 239 0.52 -15.93 5.66
C GLN A 239 -0.65 -16.68 6.28
N ARG A 240 -0.96 -17.88 5.76
CA ARG A 240 -2.05 -18.75 6.24
C ARG A 240 -1.85 -19.26 7.67
N ALA A 241 -0.64 -19.18 8.20
CA ALA A 241 -0.36 -19.50 9.59
C ALA A 241 -0.90 -18.45 10.58
N TYR A 242 -1.29 -17.29 10.08
CA TYR A 242 -1.82 -16.18 10.86
C TYR A 242 -3.30 -16.01 10.56
N LYS A 243 -4.11 -15.82 11.59
CA LYS A 243 -5.54 -15.57 11.45
C LYS A 243 -5.75 -14.15 10.94
N GLY A 244 -6.49 -14.00 9.84
CA GLY A 244 -6.83 -12.70 9.29
C GLY A 244 -7.71 -11.87 10.23
N MET A 245 -7.73 -10.55 10.02
CA MET A 245 -8.49 -9.61 10.81
C MET A 245 -9.57 -8.90 9.96
N PRO A 246 -10.62 -8.34 10.59
CA PRO A 246 -11.61 -7.54 9.89
C PRO A 246 -11.06 -6.16 9.51
N LEU A 247 -11.70 -5.53 8.53
CA LEU A 247 -11.51 -4.11 8.25
C LEU A 247 -12.05 -3.24 9.39
N THR A 248 -11.50 -2.06 9.54
CA THR A 248 -12.05 -1.03 10.44
C THR A 248 -12.42 0.21 9.63
N ILE A 249 -13.57 0.81 9.93
CA ILE A 249 -13.95 2.10 9.38
C ILE A 249 -14.31 3.06 10.51
N TYR A 250 -13.77 4.26 10.43
CA TYR A 250 -14.02 5.34 11.39
C TYR A 250 -14.75 6.47 10.68
N ARG A 251 -15.92 6.85 11.21
CA ARG A 251 -16.66 8.01 10.74
C ARG A 251 -16.17 9.27 11.43
N ASN A 252 -15.92 10.32 10.66
CA ASN A 252 -15.63 11.65 11.17
C ASN A 252 -16.90 12.26 11.78
N ASN A 253 -16.81 12.73 13.02
CA ASN A 253 -17.94 13.35 13.74
C ASN A 253 -18.06 14.85 13.46
N ARG A 254 -17.26 15.43 12.54
CA ARG A 254 -17.23 16.87 12.19
C ARG A 254 -16.88 17.79 13.36
N ASN A 255 -16.24 17.25 14.38
CA ASN A 255 -15.82 17.97 15.58
C ASN A 255 -14.39 17.64 15.99
N GLY A 256 -13.59 17.13 15.04
CA GLY A 256 -12.22 16.68 15.26
C GLY A 256 -12.09 15.32 15.94
N THR A 257 -13.19 14.54 16.05
CA THR A 257 -13.14 13.17 16.62
C THR A 257 -13.75 12.15 15.67
N PHE A 258 -13.45 10.87 15.89
CA PHE A 258 -13.95 9.77 15.08
C PHE A 258 -14.72 8.74 15.90
N THR A 259 -15.63 8.03 15.24
CA THR A 259 -16.38 6.92 15.81
C THR A 259 -16.14 5.66 14.99
N ASP A 260 -15.74 4.55 15.64
CA ASP A 260 -15.67 3.23 15.00
C ASP A 260 -17.08 2.78 14.59
N VAL A 261 -17.34 2.75 13.29
CA VAL A 261 -18.61 2.31 12.68
C VAL A 261 -18.46 1.00 11.89
N SER A 262 -17.40 0.22 12.17
CA SER A 262 -17.11 -1.03 11.46
C SER A 262 -18.27 -2.03 11.53
N ARG A 263 -18.92 -2.13 12.69
CA ARG A 263 -20.06 -3.03 12.89
C ARG A 263 -21.35 -2.52 12.25
N PRO A 264 -21.75 -1.27 12.43
CA PRO A 264 -22.93 -0.70 11.74
C PRO A 264 -22.80 -0.76 10.23
N SER A 265 -21.63 -0.45 9.67
CA SER A 265 -21.37 -0.50 8.21
C SER A 265 -21.28 -1.92 7.65
N GLY A 266 -21.11 -2.91 8.52
CA GLY A 266 -20.94 -4.31 8.14
C GLY A 266 -19.53 -4.66 7.65
N LEU A 267 -18.54 -3.77 7.80
CA LEU A 267 -17.16 -4.05 7.39
C LEU A 267 -16.44 -5.04 8.33
N ASP A 268 -16.88 -5.15 9.59
CA ASP A 268 -16.33 -6.08 10.57
C ASP A 268 -16.51 -7.57 10.19
N ARG A 269 -17.43 -7.88 9.27
CA ARG A 269 -17.66 -9.25 8.76
C ARG A 269 -16.62 -9.69 7.72
N PHE A 270 -15.90 -8.77 7.09
CA PHE A 270 -14.95 -9.09 6.04
C PHE A 270 -13.56 -9.43 6.60
N VAL A 271 -13.50 -10.56 7.30
CA VAL A 271 -12.24 -11.06 7.88
C VAL A 271 -11.32 -11.59 6.78
N GLY A 272 -10.07 -11.12 6.79
CA GLY A 272 -9.06 -11.51 5.80
C GLY A 272 -7.71 -10.87 6.11
N ARG A 273 -6.75 -11.05 5.20
CA ARG A 273 -5.42 -10.46 5.31
C ARG A 273 -5.31 -9.29 4.35
N ALA A 274 -5.93 -8.18 4.71
CA ALA A 274 -5.93 -6.98 3.90
C ALA A 274 -4.55 -6.31 3.91
N LEU A 275 -4.03 -5.92 2.75
CA LEU A 275 -2.75 -5.25 2.60
C LEU A 275 -2.86 -3.88 1.92
N GLY A 276 -3.76 -3.72 0.99
CA GLY A 276 -3.98 -2.45 0.29
C GLY A 276 -5.46 -2.12 0.18
N VAL A 277 -5.78 -0.83 0.18
CA VAL A 277 -7.13 -0.32 -0.05
C VAL A 277 -7.06 0.94 -0.89
N VAL A 278 -8.01 1.09 -1.78
CA VAL A 278 -8.27 2.32 -2.52
C VAL A 278 -9.76 2.62 -2.46
N ALA A 279 -10.08 3.89 -2.30
CA ALA A 279 -11.45 4.40 -2.34
C ALA A 279 -11.69 5.07 -3.69
N ILE A 280 -12.75 4.67 -4.39
CA ILE A 280 -13.01 5.09 -5.76
C ILE A 280 -14.47 4.81 -6.10
N ASP A 281 -15.11 5.69 -6.89
CA ASP A 281 -16.44 5.46 -7.46
C ASP A 281 -16.30 4.52 -8.66
N ILE A 282 -16.60 3.22 -8.45
CA ILE A 282 -16.36 2.17 -9.46
C ILE A 282 -17.53 2.04 -10.43
N ASP A 283 -18.75 2.32 -9.98
CA ASP A 283 -19.97 2.14 -10.79
C ASP A 283 -20.57 3.44 -11.33
N ASP A 284 -19.86 4.58 -11.18
CA ASP A 284 -20.23 5.92 -11.63
C ASP A 284 -21.55 6.41 -10.98
N ASP A 285 -21.83 6.03 -9.73
CA ASP A 285 -23.04 6.45 -9.00
C ASP A 285 -22.84 7.70 -8.13
N GLY A 286 -21.60 8.16 -8.03
CA GLY A 286 -21.18 9.35 -7.29
C GLY A 286 -20.88 9.10 -5.81
N TRP A 287 -20.86 7.85 -5.35
CA TRP A 287 -20.47 7.45 -4.00
C TRP A 287 -19.16 6.66 -4.04
N PRO A 288 -18.23 6.91 -3.13
CA PRO A 288 -17.00 6.17 -3.14
C PRO A 288 -17.20 4.74 -2.64
N ASP A 289 -16.65 3.80 -3.39
CA ASP A 289 -16.56 2.38 -3.10
C ASP A 289 -15.17 2.04 -2.60
N LEU A 290 -14.96 0.78 -2.17
CA LEU A 290 -13.65 0.30 -1.74
C LEU A 290 -13.22 -0.93 -2.53
N PHE A 291 -12.04 -0.86 -3.14
CA PHE A 291 -11.33 -2.07 -3.53
C PHE A 291 -10.29 -2.42 -2.47
N VAL A 292 -10.29 -3.67 -2.00
CA VAL A 292 -9.35 -4.16 -0.97
C VAL A 292 -8.56 -5.34 -1.50
N ALA A 293 -7.26 -5.13 -1.66
CA ALA A 293 -6.29 -6.17 -2.00
C ALA A 293 -5.96 -7.01 -0.76
N ARG A 294 -6.14 -8.33 -0.87
CA ARG A 294 -5.92 -9.26 0.26
C ARG A 294 -4.94 -10.37 -0.08
N ASP A 295 -4.02 -10.64 0.85
CA ASP A 295 -3.02 -11.68 0.72
C ASP A 295 -3.59 -13.05 1.11
N ALA A 296 -3.49 -14.01 0.20
CA ALA A 296 -4.02 -15.37 0.37
C ALA A 296 -5.48 -15.41 0.90
N SER A 297 -6.27 -14.41 0.58
CA SER A 297 -7.69 -14.24 0.87
C SER A 297 -8.38 -13.63 -0.36
N PRO A 298 -9.67 -13.91 -0.63
CA PRO A 298 -10.35 -13.27 -1.77
C PRO A 298 -10.30 -11.74 -1.69
N ASN A 299 -9.96 -11.04 -2.77
CA ASN A 299 -10.06 -9.58 -2.82
C ASN A 299 -11.51 -9.15 -2.65
N LEU A 300 -11.74 -7.93 -2.16
CA LEU A 300 -13.08 -7.37 -2.00
C LEU A 300 -13.29 -6.21 -2.97
N LEU A 301 -14.50 -6.12 -3.48
CA LEU A 301 -15.07 -4.93 -4.09
C LEU A 301 -16.31 -4.55 -3.28
N LEU A 302 -16.18 -3.56 -2.42
CA LEU A 302 -17.23 -3.16 -1.48
C LEU A 302 -17.97 -1.96 -2.05
N LEU A 303 -19.13 -2.20 -2.65
CA LEU A 303 -19.98 -1.14 -3.19
C LEU A 303 -20.73 -0.44 -2.04
N ASN A 304 -20.70 0.87 -2.04
CA ASN A 304 -21.43 1.73 -1.12
C ASN A 304 -22.93 1.66 -1.39
N LYS A 305 -23.74 1.48 -0.36
CA LYS A 305 -25.19 1.38 -0.50
C LYS A 305 -25.94 2.67 -0.20
N HIS A 306 -25.25 3.77 -0.02
CA HIS A 306 -25.79 5.11 0.29
C HIS A 306 -26.57 5.18 1.63
N ASP A 307 -26.47 4.15 2.44
CA ASP A 307 -27.12 4.04 3.75
C ASP A 307 -26.11 3.83 4.90
N GLY A 308 -24.82 4.05 4.59
CA GLY A 308 -23.72 3.83 5.52
C GLY A 308 -23.24 2.37 5.58
N THR A 309 -23.77 1.49 4.71
CA THR A 309 -23.37 0.08 4.63
C THR A 309 -22.76 -0.26 3.28
N PHE A 310 -22.05 -1.40 3.23
CA PHE A 310 -21.38 -1.87 2.03
C PHE A 310 -21.80 -3.29 1.67
N VAL A 311 -21.76 -3.61 0.38
CA VAL A 311 -21.97 -4.96 -0.16
C VAL A 311 -20.76 -5.40 -0.98
N ASP A 312 -20.30 -6.64 -0.76
CA ASP A 312 -19.21 -7.21 -1.55
C ASP A 312 -19.71 -7.71 -2.91
N ALA A 313 -19.21 -7.11 -3.97
CA ALA A 313 -19.43 -7.48 -5.37
C ALA A 313 -18.19 -8.15 -6.00
N GLY A 314 -17.18 -8.49 -5.19
CA GLY A 314 -15.89 -9.01 -5.70
C GLY A 314 -15.99 -10.32 -6.46
N LEU A 315 -17.00 -11.16 -6.15
CA LEU A 315 -17.24 -12.39 -6.91
C LEU A 315 -17.88 -12.10 -8.26
N GLU A 316 -18.88 -11.24 -8.29
CA GLU A 316 -19.61 -10.83 -9.50
C GLU A 316 -18.71 -10.05 -10.46
N ALA A 317 -17.75 -9.29 -9.92
CA ALA A 317 -16.75 -8.56 -10.69
C ALA A 317 -15.53 -9.41 -11.10
N GLU A 318 -15.51 -10.70 -10.76
CA GLU A 318 -14.45 -11.65 -11.10
C GLU A 318 -13.05 -11.28 -10.54
N ILE A 319 -12.99 -10.45 -9.48
CA ILE A 319 -11.73 -9.99 -8.87
C ILE A 319 -11.33 -10.79 -7.63
N ALA A 320 -12.28 -11.53 -7.02
CA ALA A 320 -12.07 -12.25 -5.76
C ALA A 320 -11.09 -13.42 -5.89
N PHE A 321 -11.11 -14.11 -7.04
CA PHE A 321 -10.35 -15.33 -7.28
C PHE A 321 -9.64 -15.30 -8.64
N ASP A 322 -8.68 -16.21 -8.81
CA ASP A 322 -8.11 -16.51 -10.13
C ASP A 322 -9.02 -17.45 -10.94
N ILE A 323 -8.64 -17.72 -12.20
CA ILE A 323 -9.42 -18.62 -13.11
C ILE A 323 -9.56 -20.05 -12.58
N ASN A 324 -8.75 -20.47 -11.60
CA ASN A 324 -8.80 -21.78 -10.97
C ASN A 324 -9.58 -21.76 -9.64
N GLY A 325 -10.15 -20.62 -9.25
CA GLY A 325 -10.87 -20.46 -7.99
C GLY A 325 -9.97 -20.29 -6.77
N ASN A 326 -8.69 -19.96 -6.93
CA ASN A 326 -7.79 -19.69 -5.82
C ASN A 326 -7.81 -18.22 -5.45
N ALA A 327 -7.77 -17.90 -4.15
CA ALA A 327 -7.53 -16.54 -3.70
C ALA A 327 -6.15 -16.07 -4.16
N ARG A 328 -6.09 -14.87 -4.72
CA ARG A 328 -4.85 -14.25 -5.17
C ARG A 328 -4.04 -13.71 -3.98
N ALA A 329 -2.77 -13.42 -4.19
CA ALA A 329 -1.92 -12.69 -3.25
C ALA A 329 -1.92 -11.21 -3.66
N GLY A 330 -3.02 -10.50 -3.36
CA GLY A 330 -3.10 -9.06 -3.57
C GLY A 330 -2.30 -8.33 -2.50
N MET A 331 -1.46 -7.36 -2.89
CA MET A 331 -0.64 -6.59 -1.96
C MET A 331 -0.93 -5.09 -2.08
N GLY A 332 -0.24 -4.39 -2.97
CA GLY A 332 -0.48 -2.99 -3.27
C GLY A 332 -1.63 -2.83 -4.24
N VAL A 333 -2.31 -1.70 -4.14
CA VAL A 333 -3.35 -1.25 -5.06
C VAL A 333 -3.26 0.25 -5.17
N ASP A 334 -3.50 0.74 -6.36
CA ASP A 334 -3.69 2.14 -6.66
C ASP A 334 -4.71 2.26 -7.79
N ALA A 335 -5.29 3.41 -7.98
CA ALA A 335 -6.25 3.68 -9.02
C ALA A 335 -5.94 4.99 -9.73
N GLY A 336 -6.10 5.00 -11.05
CA GLY A 336 -5.88 6.19 -11.86
C GLY A 336 -6.37 5.97 -13.29
N ASP A 337 -6.69 7.05 -13.96
CA ASP A 337 -7.06 7.02 -15.38
C ASP A 337 -5.79 6.85 -16.24
N VAL A 338 -5.45 5.59 -16.53
CA VAL A 338 -4.21 5.25 -17.26
C VAL A 338 -4.32 5.56 -18.75
N ASN A 339 -5.54 5.53 -19.30
CA ASN A 339 -5.79 5.68 -20.74
C ASN A 339 -6.32 7.07 -21.12
N GLY A 340 -6.67 7.94 -20.15
CA GLY A 340 -7.17 9.28 -20.36
C GLY A 340 -8.63 9.32 -20.82
N ASP A 341 -9.44 8.30 -20.49
CA ASP A 341 -10.86 8.25 -20.88
C ASP A 341 -11.80 8.90 -19.86
N GLY A 342 -11.26 9.41 -18.76
CA GLY A 342 -12.00 10.08 -17.69
C GLY A 342 -12.57 9.12 -16.65
N ARG A 343 -12.21 7.84 -16.71
CA ARG A 343 -12.56 6.82 -15.72
C ARG A 343 -11.31 6.26 -15.08
N PRO A 344 -11.33 6.00 -13.79
CA PRO A 344 -10.22 5.33 -13.15
C PRO A 344 -10.12 3.85 -13.57
N ASP A 345 -8.88 3.39 -13.75
CA ASP A 345 -8.50 2.01 -14.04
C ASP A 345 -7.95 1.31 -12.79
#